data_991036f9d6ea4a1dc39a43d37e003723
#
_entry.id   991036f9d6ea4a1dc39a43d37e003723
#
_cell.length_a   1.000
_cell.length_b   1.000
_cell.length_c   1.000
_cell.angle_alpha   90.00
_cell.angle_beta   90.00
_cell.angle_gamma   90.00
#
_symmetry.space_group_name_H-M   'P 1'
#
loop_
_entity.id
_entity.type
_entity.pdbx_description
1 polymer ?
#
loop_
_entity_poly.entity_id
_entity_poly.type
_entity_poly.pdbx_seq_one_letter_code
_entity_poly.pdbx_strand_id
1 'polypeptide(L)'
;HKVMCRGGLDTSRDVLAQGEQSPGSAIQMINYEAAVTGGYRRINGFDNSYGTVTGTGSVLGVNVVHGINDGILACRTPSSGNNYLHRWNNSTSAWVAVTCGGSPTMSGVSKVRFANFNFGSAKTLLTDGVNPAATYDGTTYTQITHSAAPTDPKFAADYANHMFLAGDPAHPSKLFFSAPLAETDFHTSAGAGVINVGFEIVAIKPFRDVLYIFGTNAIKALKGTAAANFVLSGVTHDLGCLATDSVMEIGGDLLFLSQDGMRPISGTSKIGDVELETISKKIQSVFSDVVLAIDLNGLSSVVIRNKSQFRIFFAASESQGIIGGIRQNQDGLGFEFGQLLGLEATCAAGGYIGQYEFIIHGSSNGKVYRQEKGNSFDGEEIFSVYQTPYMYMENPEQRKIFHKVNTYLRSEGDNEIILSVVYDYEDINVMNPTNYTMTTKGAAAYFNEAAYDSTAIYSGNPSPIQATNISGSGKSVSFKYVTNS
;
A
#
# COMPACT_ATOMS: atom_id res chain seq x y z
N HIS A 1 4.42 -18.44 -31.18
CA HIS A 1 4.77 -17.21 -30.49
C HIS A 1 4.96 -17.48 -29.00
N LYS A 2 5.91 -16.81 -28.38
CA LYS A 2 6.12 -16.80 -26.92
C LYS A 2 5.94 -15.38 -26.42
N VAL A 3 5.01 -15.19 -25.49
CA VAL A 3 4.77 -13.92 -24.84
C VAL A 3 5.24 -14.03 -23.38
N MET A 4 6.06 -13.12 -22.95
CA MET A 4 6.51 -13.03 -21.57
C MET A 4 5.65 -11.99 -20.83
N CYS A 5 4.91 -12.41 -19.82
CA CYS A 5 4.08 -11.52 -19.01
C CYS A 5 4.97 -10.58 -18.18
N ARG A 6 5.00 -9.31 -18.53
CA ARG A 6 5.76 -8.24 -17.86
C ARG A 6 5.25 -6.87 -18.31
N GLY A 7 5.48 -5.85 -17.52
CA GLY A 7 5.05 -4.47 -17.83
C GLY A 7 3.85 -4.02 -17.00
N GLY A 8 3.21 -4.93 -16.26
CA GLY A 8 2.07 -4.64 -15.38
C GLY A 8 0.81 -4.29 -16.15
N LEU A 9 -0.14 -3.72 -15.43
CA LEU A 9 -1.33 -3.10 -15.99
C LEU A 9 -0.90 -1.86 -16.81
N ASP A 10 -1.39 -1.76 -18.02
CA ASP A 10 -1.15 -0.61 -18.90
C ASP A 10 -2.48 -0.14 -19.51
N THR A 11 -2.98 0.97 -19.03
CA THR A 11 -4.20 1.63 -19.49
C THR A 11 -3.90 2.93 -20.27
N SER A 12 -2.62 3.24 -20.46
CA SER A 12 -2.19 4.47 -21.14
C SER A 12 -2.21 4.35 -22.66
N ARG A 13 -2.26 3.14 -23.17
CA ARG A 13 -2.21 2.85 -24.61
C ARG A 13 -3.58 2.48 -25.12
N ASP A 14 -3.81 2.79 -26.40
CA ASP A 14 -4.97 2.29 -27.10
C ASP A 14 -4.93 0.75 -27.14
N VAL A 15 -6.03 0.12 -26.77
CA VAL A 15 -6.20 -1.35 -26.76
C VAL A 15 -5.86 -1.96 -28.11
N LEU A 16 -6.10 -1.21 -29.22
CA LEU A 16 -5.80 -1.64 -30.58
C LEU A 16 -4.29 -1.74 -30.87
N ALA A 17 -3.48 -0.89 -30.26
CA ALA A 17 -2.03 -0.83 -30.50
C ALA A 17 -1.22 -1.59 -29.44
N GLN A 18 -1.79 -1.84 -28.29
CA GLN A 18 -1.08 -2.41 -27.13
C GLN A 18 -0.49 -3.80 -27.42
N GLY A 19 -1.20 -4.63 -28.17
CA GLY A 19 -0.77 -5.99 -28.50
C GLY A 19 0.51 -6.07 -29.32
N GLU A 20 0.82 -5.05 -30.11
CA GLU A 20 2.06 -4.95 -30.88
C GLU A 20 3.19 -4.31 -30.07
N GLN A 21 2.89 -3.20 -29.39
CA GLN A 21 3.89 -2.40 -28.70
C GLN A 21 4.32 -3.00 -27.34
N SER A 22 3.40 -3.66 -26.66
CA SER A 22 3.64 -4.23 -25.32
C SER A 22 2.86 -5.52 -25.10
N PRO A 23 3.13 -6.59 -25.86
CA PRO A 23 2.35 -7.83 -25.81
C PRO A 23 2.43 -8.54 -24.43
N GLY A 24 3.39 -8.19 -23.61
CA GLY A 24 3.55 -8.74 -22.26
C GLY A 24 2.83 -7.95 -21.15
N SER A 25 2.32 -6.76 -21.43
CA SER A 25 1.53 -5.99 -20.46
C SER A 25 0.12 -6.56 -20.35
N ALA A 26 -0.62 -6.14 -19.34
CA ALA A 26 -2.01 -6.53 -19.13
C ALA A 26 -2.96 -5.38 -19.46
N ILE A 27 -4.09 -5.65 -20.09
CA ILE A 27 -5.21 -4.70 -20.20
C ILE A 27 -6.12 -4.74 -18.97
N GLN A 28 -6.13 -5.88 -18.26
CA GLN A 28 -6.78 -6.05 -16.97
C GLN A 28 -5.87 -6.88 -16.06
N MET A 29 -5.63 -6.39 -14.85
CA MET A 29 -4.79 -7.06 -13.86
C MET A 29 -5.32 -6.74 -12.46
N ILE A 30 -6.07 -7.69 -11.89
CA ILE A 30 -6.73 -7.57 -10.60
C ILE A 30 -6.16 -8.64 -9.66
N ASN A 31 -5.74 -8.23 -8.46
CA ASN A 31 -5.21 -9.09 -7.41
C ASN A 31 -4.01 -9.96 -7.87
N TYR A 32 -3.24 -9.43 -8.81
CA TYR A 32 -1.93 -9.97 -9.19
C TYR A 32 -0.83 -8.99 -8.83
N GLU A 33 0.30 -9.53 -8.44
CA GLU A 33 1.52 -8.79 -8.10
C GLU A 33 2.72 -9.32 -8.90
N ALA A 34 3.73 -8.48 -9.08
CA ALA A 34 4.98 -8.91 -9.67
C ALA A 34 5.68 -9.92 -8.75
N ALA A 35 5.94 -11.12 -9.24
CA ALA A 35 6.63 -12.15 -8.48
C ALA A 35 8.14 -11.84 -8.42
N VAL A 36 8.76 -12.04 -7.26
CA VAL A 36 10.21 -11.85 -7.07
C VAL A 36 11.03 -12.72 -8.04
N THR A 37 10.52 -13.90 -8.36
CA THR A 37 11.15 -14.87 -9.26
C THR A 37 10.87 -14.64 -10.76
N GLY A 38 10.12 -13.60 -11.09
CA GLY A 38 9.68 -13.28 -12.46
C GLY A 38 8.25 -13.73 -12.75
N GLY A 39 7.58 -13.06 -13.69
CA GLY A 39 6.15 -13.25 -13.99
C GLY A 39 5.25 -12.55 -12.96
N TYR A 40 4.01 -12.97 -12.90
CA TYR A 40 3.02 -12.47 -11.95
C TYR A 40 2.52 -13.62 -11.09
N ARG A 41 2.20 -13.30 -9.85
CA ARG A 41 1.53 -14.22 -8.93
C ARG A 41 0.27 -13.55 -8.39
N ARG A 42 -0.70 -14.36 -7.98
CA ARG A 42 -1.82 -13.87 -7.19
C ARG A 42 -1.29 -13.36 -5.84
N ILE A 43 -1.89 -12.28 -5.32
CA ILE A 43 -1.54 -11.78 -3.99
C ILE A 43 -1.85 -12.82 -2.92
N ASN A 44 -1.11 -12.77 -1.83
CA ASN A 44 -1.47 -13.52 -0.64
C ASN A 44 -2.72 -12.90 0.00
N GLY A 45 -3.44 -13.70 0.74
CA GLY A 45 -4.60 -13.26 1.49
C GLY A 45 -4.26 -12.52 2.79
N PHE A 46 -5.26 -12.41 3.62
CA PHE A 46 -5.13 -11.92 5.00
C PHE A 46 -6.00 -12.75 5.93
N ASP A 47 -5.60 -12.79 7.18
CA ASP A 47 -6.33 -13.51 8.22
C ASP A 47 -6.69 -12.58 9.39
N ASN A 48 -7.67 -13.03 10.17
CA ASN A 48 -8.16 -12.37 11.37
C ASN A 48 -7.27 -12.71 12.59
N SER A 49 -5.94 -12.59 12.44
CA SER A 49 -4.98 -12.95 13.49
C SER A 49 -5.17 -12.16 14.78
N TYR A 50 -5.69 -10.92 14.69
CA TYR A 50 -5.80 -10.03 15.84
C TYR A 50 -7.24 -9.81 16.31
N GLY A 51 -8.24 -10.29 15.58
CA GLY A 51 -9.63 -10.16 15.97
C GLY A 51 -10.15 -8.72 16.03
N THR A 52 -11.24 -8.55 16.74
CA THR A 52 -11.93 -7.26 16.89
C THR A 52 -11.34 -6.45 18.04
N VAL A 53 -10.93 -5.20 17.76
CA VAL A 53 -10.53 -4.24 18.79
C VAL A 53 -11.76 -3.84 19.60
N THR A 54 -11.64 -3.73 20.90
CA THR A 54 -12.74 -3.30 21.78
C THR A 54 -13.16 -1.87 21.45
N GLY A 55 -14.44 -1.63 21.28
CA GLY A 55 -14.97 -0.30 20.93
C GLY A 55 -16.09 -0.36 19.90
N THR A 56 -16.38 0.78 19.28
CA THR A 56 -17.45 0.97 18.28
C THR A 56 -16.89 1.59 17.00
N GLY A 57 -17.57 1.38 15.88
CA GLY A 57 -17.17 1.92 14.59
C GLY A 57 -15.95 1.24 13.97
N SER A 58 -15.32 1.90 13.04
CA SER A 58 -14.13 1.44 12.33
C SER A 58 -12.85 1.50 13.18
N VAL A 59 -11.83 0.79 12.78
CA VAL A 59 -10.47 0.98 13.30
C VAL A 59 -9.93 2.31 12.76
N LEU A 60 -9.52 3.21 13.64
CA LEU A 60 -9.07 4.57 13.29
C LEU A 60 -7.58 4.66 12.95
N GLY A 61 -6.80 3.71 13.43
CA GLY A 61 -5.36 3.64 13.17
C GLY A 61 -4.77 2.34 13.68
N VAL A 62 -3.73 1.86 13.02
CA VAL A 62 -2.94 0.69 13.42
C VAL A 62 -1.45 1.03 13.35
N ASN A 63 -0.65 0.38 14.17
CA ASN A 63 0.80 0.57 14.17
C ASN A 63 1.54 -0.73 14.45
N VAL A 64 2.71 -0.85 13.83
CA VAL A 64 3.70 -1.89 14.11
C VAL A 64 4.94 -1.22 14.66
N VAL A 65 5.28 -1.50 15.91
CA VAL A 65 6.38 -0.85 16.61
C VAL A 65 7.31 -1.86 17.26
N HIS A 66 8.60 -1.73 17.00
CA HIS A 66 9.61 -2.58 17.64
C HIS A 66 9.94 -2.07 19.04
N GLY A 67 10.08 -2.99 20.01
CA GLY A 67 10.51 -2.66 21.37
C GLY A 67 9.42 -2.15 22.31
N ILE A 68 8.17 -2.13 21.89
CA ILE A 68 7.02 -1.78 22.73
C ILE A 68 6.07 -2.99 22.82
N ASN A 69 5.98 -3.62 24.00
CA ASN A 69 5.12 -4.80 24.22
C ASN A 69 5.29 -5.85 23.11
N ASP A 70 4.16 -6.35 22.57
CA ASP A 70 4.14 -7.31 21.46
C ASP A 70 4.17 -6.63 20.08
N GLY A 71 4.37 -5.31 20.05
CA GLY A 71 4.63 -4.53 18.83
C GLY A 71 3.42 -4.16 18.00
N ILE A 72 2.21 -4.54 18.37
CA ILE A 72 0.99 -4.24 17.62
C ILE A 72 0.07 -3.33 18.43
N LEU A 73 -0.29 -2.19 17.84
CA LEU A 73 -1.20 -1.20 18.41
C LEU A 73 -2.36 -0.93 17.47
N ALA A 74 -3.52 -0.60 18.03
CA ALA A 74 -4.69 -0.18 17.29
C ALA A 74 -5.47 0.89 18.05
N CYS A 75 -6.10 1.80 17.31
CA CYS A 75 -7.00 2.80 17.85
C CYS A 75 -8.42 2.56 17.34
N ARG A 76 -9.39 2.61 18.26
CA ARG A 76 -10.82 2.52 17.95
C ARG A 76 -11.61 3.37 18.94
N THR A 77 -12.74 3.93 18.49
CA THR A 77 -13.62 4.69 19.38
C THR A 77 -14.09 3.80 20.53
N PRO A 78 -13.85 4.17 21.79
CA PRO A 78 -14.27 3.35 22.92
C PRO A 78 -15.79 3.33 23.06
N SER A 79 -16.34 2.23 23.54
CA SER A 79 -17.80 2.11 23.84
C SER A 79 -18.18 2.94 25.05
N SER A 80 -17.22 3.19 25.95
CA SER A 80 -17.35 4.05 27.13
C SER A 80 -15.98 4.51 27.59
N GLY A 81 -15.91 5.70 28.23
CA GLY A 81 -14.64 6.28 28.67
C GLY A 81 -13.79 6.79 27.51
N ASN A 82 -12.48 6.94 27.73
CA ASN A 82 -11.55 7.65 26.85
C ASN A 82 -10.40 6.78 26.32
N ASN A 83 -10.41 5.49 26.62
CA ASN A 83 -9.33 4.57 26.26
C ASN A 83 -9.49 4.09 24.80
N TYR A 84 -9.08 4.90 23.86
CA TYR A 84 -9.15 4.57 22.43
C TYR A 84 -7.93 3.81 21.89
N LEU A 85 -6.78 3.87 22.61
CA LEU A 85 -5.59 3.11 22.27
C LEU A 85 -5.66 1.71 22.87
N HIS A 86 -5.33 0.71 22.07
CA HIS A 86 -5.26 -0.70 22.46
C HIS A 86 -3.91 -1.27 22.03
N ARG A 87 -3.35 -2.15 22.87
CA ARG A 87 -2.20 -2.97 22.55
C ARG A 87 -2.60 -4.43 22.42
N TRP A 88 -2.02 -5.13 21.48
CA TRP A 88 -2.17 -6.57 21.39
C TRP A 88 -1.33 -7.26 22.47
N ASN A 89 -1.86 -8.35 23.03
CA ASN A 89 -1.15 -9.21 23.97
C ASN A 89 -1.11 -10.64 23.43
N ASN A 90 0.07 -11.09 23.02
CA ASN A 90 0.27 -12.42 22.45
C ASN A 90 -0.04 -13.54 23.43
N SER A 91 0.23 -13.33 24.73
CA SER A 91 0.04 -14.36 25.77
C SER A 91 -1.44 -14.67 26.00
N THR A 92 -2.30 -13.69 25.85
CA THR A 92 -3.77 -13.83 26.03
C THR A 92 -4.52 -13.84 24.71
N SER A 93 -3.85 -13.60 23.59
CA SER A 93 -4.45 -13.42 22.26
C SER A 93 -5.63 -12.43 22.28
N ALA A 94 -5.44 -11.29 22.94
CA ALA A 94 -6.50 -10.31 23.15
C ALA A 94 -5.98 -8.87 23.11
N TRP A 95 -6.87 -7.96 22.75
CA TRP A 95 -6.63 -6.52 22.86
C TRP A 95 -6.77 -6.06 24.30
N VAL A 96 -5.79 -5.30 24.76
CA VAL A 96 -5.76 -4.69 26.08
C VAL A 96 -5.83 -3.17 25.91
N ALA A 97 -6.88 -2.57 26.49
CA ALA A 97 -7.03 -1.13 26.46
C ALA A 97 -5.91 -0.45 27.28
N VAL A 98 -5.33 0.60 26.72
CA VAL A 98 -4.35 1.46 27.39
C VAL A 98 -5.11 2.59 28.07
N THR A 99 -4.80 2.84 29.35
CA THR A 99 -5.38 3.98 30.05
C THR A 99 -4.86 5.28 29.44
N CYS A 100 -5.75 6.03 28.79
CA CYS A 100 -5.43 7.32 28.18
C CYS A 100 -5.68 8.44 29.18
N GLY A 101 -4.63 9.13 29.60
CA GLY A 101 -4.71 10.34 30.41
C GLY A 101 -5.22 11.54 29.59
N GLY A 102 -5.63 12.63 30.26
CA GLY A 102 -6.02 13.87 29.60
C GLY A 102 -7.42 13.90 28.99
N SER A 103 -8.19 12.82 29.06
CA SER A 103 -9.56 12.71 28.55
C SER A 103 -9.73 13.07 27.06
N PRO A 104 -9.07 12.36 26.13
CA PRO A 104 -9.18 12.65 24.71
C PRO A 104 -10.61 12.58 24.22
N THR A 105 -10.98 13.52 23.35
CA THR A 105 -12.30 13.61 22.72
C THR A 105 -12.31 12.79 21.43
N MET A 106 -13.28 11.90 21.27
CA MET A 106 -13.39 11.06 20.06
C MET A 106 -14.30 11.64 19.00
N SER A 107 -15.11 12.65 19.33
CA SER A 107 -15.96 13.33 18.36
C SER A 107 -15.11 14.07 17.33
N GLY A 108 -15.30 13.74 16.05
CA GLY A 108 -14.53 14.33 14.96
C GLY A 108 -13.21 13.60 14.60
N VAL A 109 -12.77 12.64 15.41
CA VAL A 109 -11.60 11.82 15.07
C VAL A 109 -11.98 10.84 13.96
N SER A 110 -11.39 11.03 12.79
CA SER A 110 -11.58 10.12 11.64
C SER A 110 -10.39 9.19 11.43
N LYS A 111 -9.20 9.60 11.83
CA LYS A 111 -7.96 8.83 11.66
C LYS A 111 -6.94 9.14 12.74
N VAL A 112 -6.25 8.10 13.20
CA VAL A 112 -5.12 8.23 14.13
C VAL A 112 -3.85 7.81 13.42
N ARG A 113 -2.83 8.67 13.46
CA ARG A 113 -1.53 8.43 12.85
C ARG A 113 -0.47 8.22 13.92
N PHE A 114 0.52 7.43 13.60
CA PHE A 114 1.60 7.07 14.50
C PHE A 114 2.97 7.47 13.93
N ALA A 115 3.83 7.97 14.78
CA ALA A 115 5.24 8.18 14.50
C ALA A 115 6.07 7.40 15.53
N ASN A 116 6.78 6.38 15.07
CA ASN A 116 7.68 5.58 15.92
C ASN A 116 9.02 6.29 16.03
N PHE A 117 9.56 6.44 17.24
CA PHE A 117 10.83 7.13 17.49
C PHE A 117 11.58 6.52 18.67
N ASN A 118 12.85 6.93 18.84
CA ASN A 118 13.69 6.48 19.95
C ASN A 118 14.59 7.62 20.42
N PHE A 119 14.17 8.30 21.48
CA PHE A 119 14.97 9.31 22.20
C PHE A 119 15.54 8.74 23.50
N GLY A 120 16.17 7.55 23.42
CA GLY A 120 16.72 6.81 24.57
C GLY A 120 15.92 5.55 24.91
N SER A 121 14.65 5.46 24.55
CA SER A 121 13.80 4.27 24.59
C SER A 121 12.83 4.29 23.43
N ALA A 122 12.37 3.11 22.99
CA ALA A 122 11.36 2.99 21.96
C ALA A 122 10.04 3.59 22.45
N LYS A 123 9.49 4.51 21.67
CA LYS A 123 8.18 5.15 21.91
C LYS A 123 7.43 5.31 20.59
N THR A 124 6.14 5.50 20.69
CA THR A 124 5.30 5.93 19.55
C THR A 124 4.51 7.16 19.92
N LEU A 125 4.39 8.09 19.00
CA LEU A 125 3.58 9.29 19.16
C LEU A 125 2.33 9.16 18.30
N LEU A 126 1.20 9.57 18.88
CA LEU A 126 -0.13 9.54 18.27
C LEU A 126 -0.59 10.94 17.95
N THR A 127 -1.18 11.12 16.76
CA THR A 127 -1.83 12.38 16.33
C THR A 127 -3.14 12.04 15.61
N ASP A 128 -4.17 12.85 15.84
CA ASP A 128 -5.51 12.63 15.26
C ASP A 128 -6.15 13.90 14.66
N GLY A 129 -5.56 15.07 14.90
CA GLY A 129 -6.06 16.36 14.42
C GLY A 129 -7.24 16.94 15.21
N VAL A 130 -7.56 16.37 16.37
CA VAL A 130 -8.64 16.81 17.27
C VAL A 130 -8.17 16.92 18.72
N ASN A 131 -7.14 16.15 19.06
CA ASN A 131 -6.59 16.11 20.41
C ASN A 131 -5.11 16.51 20.39
N PRO A 132 -4.56 17.00 21.52
CA PRO A 132 -3.12 17.13 21.69
C PRO A 132 -2.42 15.79 21.42
N ALA A 133 -1.28 15.86 20.76
CA ALA A 133 -0.47 14.67 20.51
C ALA A 133 -0.13 13.94 21.82
N ALA A 134 -0.02 12.64 21.75
CA ALA A 134 0.32 11.83 22.92
C ALA A 134 1.41 10.81 22.61
N THR A 135 2.27 10.54 23.57
CA THR A 135 3.30 9.51 23.50
C THR A 135 2.88 8.26 24.26
N TYR A 136 3.29 7.11 23.77
CA TYR A 136 3.11 5.82 24.42
C TYR A 136 4.44 5.05 24.43
N ASP A 137 4.89 4.64 25.60
CA ASP A 137 6.16 3.93 25.82
C ASP A 137 6.01 2.42 26.07
N GLY A 138 4.78 1.91 25.94
CA GLY A 138 4.43 0.52 26.26
C GLY A 138 3.76 0.38 27.64
N THR A 139 3.83 1.39 28.47
CA THR A 139 3.24 1.40 29.83
C THR A 139 2.37 2.63 30.03
N THR A 140 2.90 3.83 29.72
CA THR A 140 2.30 5.10 30.05
C THR A 140 1.89 5.84 28.77
N TYR A 141 0.64 6.29 28.74
CA TYR A 141 0.15 7.25 27.76
C TYR A 141 0.30 8.67 28.33
N THR A 142 1.11 9.50 27.66
CA THR A 142 1.39 10.85 28.09
C THR A 142 0.98 11.84 27.02
N GLN A 143 -0.01 12.67 27.32
CA GLN A 143 -0.46 13.75 26.43
C GLN A 143 0.47 14.96 26.51
N ILE A 144 0.74 15.59 25.38
CA ILE A 144 1.57 16.82 25.29
C ILE A 144 0.66 18.00 25.61
N THR A 145 0.77 18.52 26.81
CA THR A 145 -0.07 19.64 27.30
C THR A 145 0.66 20.98 27.38
N HIS A 146 1.88 21.06 26.81
CA HIS A 146 2.68 22.29 26.83
C HIS A 146 1.99 23.39 26.01
N SER A 147 1.89 24.62 26.60
CA SER A 147 1.16 25.73 25.97
C SER A 147 1.71 26.24 24.64
N ALA A 148 2.98 25.95 24.34
CA ALA A 148 3.60 26.27 23.05
C ALA A 148 3.54 25.09 22.02
N ALA A 149 3.01 23.95 22.43
CA ALA A 149 2.75 22.83 21.49
C ALA A 149 1.46 23.10 20.70
N PRO A 150 1.31 22.52 19.48
CA PRO A 150 0.03 22.59 18.78
C PRO A 150 -1.05 21.81 19.54
N THR A 151 -2.29 22.31 19.49
CA THR A 151 -3.42 21.70 20.22
C THR A 151 -3.98 20.47 19.50
N ASP A 152 -4.04 20.51 18.17
CA ASP A 152 -4.74 19.50 17.36
C ASP A 152 -3.90 19.04 16.17
N PRO A 153 -2.66 18.53 16.38
CA PRO A 153 -1.78 18.15 15.28
C PRO A 153 -2.27 16.87 14.56
N LYS A 154 -2.17 16.88 13.24
CA LYS A 154 -2.51 15.71 12.40
C LYS A 154 -1.30 14.84 12.07
N PHE A 155 -0.10 15.43 12.07
CA PHE A 155 1.12 14.79 11.59
C PHE A 155 2.23 14.92 12.60
N ALA A 156 3.03 13.86 12.71
CA ALA A 156 4.24 13.83 13.52
C ALA A 156 5.38 13.16 12.78
N ALA A 157 6.59 13.62 13.00
CA ALA A 157 7.80 12.98 12.50
C ALA A 157 8.99 13.29 13.42
N ASP A 158 9.85 12.32 13.64
CA ASP A 158 11.14 12.53 14.31
C ASP A 158 12.19 12.95 13.27
N TYR A 159 12.89 14.02 13.54
CA TYR A 159 13.99 14.49 12.69
C TYR A 159 15.01 15.27 13.52
N ALA A 160 16.30 15.01 13.28
CA ALA A 160 17.40 15.69 13.97
C ALA A 160 17.27 15.73 15.51
N ASN A 161 16.83 14.63 16.11
CA ASN A 161 16.55 14.49 17.55
C ASN A 161 15.41 15.39 18.09
N HIS A 162 14.62 15.99 17.24
CA HIS A 162 13.42 16.75 17.60
C HIS A 162 12.17 16.02 17.13
N MET A 163 11.09 16.14 17.88
CA MET A 163 9.77 15.70 17.44
C MET A 163 9.08 16.88 16.74
N PHE A 164 8.78 16.70 15.46
CA PHE A 164 8.05 17.67 14.65
C PHE A 164 6.57 17.36 14.64
N LEU A 165 5.74 18.39 14.84
CA LEU A 165 4.27 18.32 14.79
C LEU A 165 3.74 19.34 13.81
N ALA A 166 2.75 18.94 13.02
CA ALA A 166 2.13 19.81 12.01
C ALA A 166 0.65 19.44 11.74
N GLY A 167 -0.01 20.28 10.93
CA GLY A 167 -1.40 20.06 10.53
C GLY A 167 -2.42 20.45 11.59
N ASP A 168 -2.06 21.31 12.54
CA ASP A 168 -3.00 21.93 13.46
C ASP A 168 -3.94 22.88 12.68
N PRO A 169 -5.26 22.67 12.73
CA PRO A 169 -6.23 23.53 12.03
C PRO A 169 -6.15 25.01 12.39
N ALA A 170 -5.74 25.34 13.61
CA ALA A 170 -5.54 26.73 14.04
C ALA A 170 -4.24 27.34 13.43
N HIS A 171 -3.32 26.50 13.03
CA HIS A 171 -2.00 26.88 12.53
C HIS A 171 -1.55 26.04 11.33
N PRO A 172 -2.30 26.00 10.20
CA PRO A 172 -2.09 25.04 9.12
C PRO A 172 -0.73 25.16 8.41
N SER A 173 -0.08 26.34 8.48
CA SER A 173 1.23 26.59 7.85
C SER A 173 2.41 26.52 8.82
N LYS A 174 2.17 26.20 10.09
CA LYS A 174 3.24 26.14 11.10
C LYS A 174 3.71 24.71 11.31
N LEU A 175 5.02 24.55 11.36
CA LEU A 175 5.72 23.34 11.75
C LEU A 175 6.32 23.58 13.15
N PHE A 176 5.81 22.87 14.13
CA PHE A 176 6.29 22.94 15.52
C PHE A 176 7.35 21.87 15.74
N PHE A 177 8.36 22.14 16.55
CA PHE A 177 9.34 21.13 16.94
C PHE A 177 9.68 21.22 18.42
N SER A 178 9.87 20.06 19.06
CA SER A 178 10.19 19.91 20.46
C SER A 178 11.65 20.31 20.78
N ALA A 179 11.98 20.40 22.04
CA ALA A 179 13.38 20.39 22.49
C ALA A 179 14.08 19.07 22.07
N PRO A 180 15.41 19.08 21.88
CA PRO A 180 16.14 17.89 21.44
C PRO A 180 16.03 16.76 22.48
N LEU A 181 15.73 15.55 22.00
CA LEU A 181 15.54 14.33 22.79
C LEU A 181 14.45 14.41 23.88
N ALA A 182 13.55 15.40 23.78
CA ALA A 182 12.46 15.64 24.71
C ALA A 182 11.16 15.93 23.95
N GLU A 183 10.46 14.90 23.55
CA GLU A 183 9.28 14.94 22.68
C GLU A 183 8.08 15.70 23.26
N THR A 184 8.04 15.91 24.57
CA THR A 184 6.96 16.61 25.27
C THR A 184 7.30 18.04 25.66
N ASP A 185 8.57 18.46 25.49
CA ASP A 185 9.04 19.78 25.86
C ASP A 185 9.06 20.73 24.66
N PHE A 186 8.24 21.77 24.69
CA PHE A 186 8.14 22.82 23.67
C PHE A 186 8.61 24.20 24.17
N HIS A 187 9.44 24.23 25.20
CA HIS A 187 10.06 25.51 25.67
C HIS A 187 11.13 25.97 24.67
N THR A 188 11.00 27.21 24.23
CA THR A 188 12.01 27.84 23.33
C THR A 188 13.38 27.95 23.97
N SER A 189 13.43 28.14 25.30
CA SER A 189 14.68 28.15 26.08
C SER A 189 15.38 26.82 26.13
N ALA A 190 14.65 25.70 25.87
CA ALA A 190 15.18 24.34 25.79
C ALA A 190 15.54 23.96 24.35
N GLY A 191 15.37 24.84 23.38
CA GLY A 191 15.69 24.59 21.98
C GLY A 191 14.51 24.12 21.10
N ALA A 192 13.29 24.23 21.63
CA ALA A 192 12.07 24.04 20.82
C ALA A 192 11.75 25.32 20.02
N GLY A 193 10.89 25.19 19.01
CA GLY A 193 10.50 26.32 18.20
C GLY A 193 9.41 26.05 17.19
N VAL A 194 9.17 27.04 16.34
CA VAL A 194 8.13 27.00 15.28
C VAL A 194 8.71 27.58 14.00
N ILE A 195 8.47 26.91 12.91
CA ILE A 195 8.85 27.34 11.55
C ILE A 195 7.57 27.59 10.76
N ASN A 196 7.45 28.78 10.15
CA ASN A 196 6.35 29.05 9.22
C ASN A 196 6.78 28.59 7.82
N VAL A 197 6.04 27.63 7.28
CA VAL A 197 6.32 27.02 5.97
C VAL A 197 5.73 27.86 4.83
N GLY A 198 4.67 28.67 5.11
CA GLY A 198 4.06 29.57 4.14
C GLY A 198 2.98 28.94 3.27
N PHE A 199 2.62 27.68 3.50
CA PHE A 199 1.48 26.98 2.90
C PHE A 199 0.87 25.99 3.91
N GLU A 200 -0.34 25.52 3.66
CA GLU A 200 -0.98 24.47 4.45
C GLU A 200 -0.21 23.15 4.32
N ILE A 201 0.19 22.58 5.46
CA ILE A 201 0.95 21.33 5.51
C ILE A 201 -0.02 20.16 5.41
N VAL A 202 0.18 19.32 4.37
CA VAL A 202 -0.59 18.10 4.11
C VAL A 202 0.11 16.86 4.66
N ALA A 203 1.44 16.84 4.61
CA ALA A 203 2.24 15.74 5.16
C ALA A 203 3.65 16.22 5.52
N ILE A 204 4.27 15.51 6.45
CA ILE A 204 5.69 15.63 6.76
C ILE A 204 6.33 14.25 6.77
N LYS A 205 7.52 14.11 6.18
CA LYS A 205 8.23 12.83 6.14
C LYS A 205 9.74 13.03 6.17
N PRO A 206 10.47 12.46 7.13
CA PRO A 206 11.92 12.43 7.09
C PRO A 206 12.38 11.42 6.04
N PHE A 207 13.39 11.82 5.27
CA PHE A 207 14.03 10.96 4.30
C PHE A 207 15.46 11.45 4.02
N ARG A 208 16.47 10.59 4.20
CA ARG A 208 17.89 10.87 3.95
C ARG A 208 18.35 12.21 4.54
N ASP A 209 18.34 12.36 5.84
CA ASP A 209 18.80 13.59 6.55
C ASP A 209 18.10 14.90 6.14
N VAL A 210 16.90 14.77 5.56
CA VAL A 210 16.04 15.89 5.17
C VAL A 210 14.63 15.63 5.65
N LEU A 211 13.97 16.62 6.26
CA LEU A 211 12.55 16.56 6.51
C LEU A 211 11.81 17.23 5.35
N TYR A 212 11.09 16.44 4.58
CA TYR A 212 10.24 16.93 3.50
C TYR A 212 8.88 17.33 4.04
N ILE A 213 8.42 18.52 3.63
CA ILE A 213 7.18 19.14 4.06
C ILE A 213 6.35 19.35 2.80
N PHE A 214 5.22 18.64 2.74
CA PHE A 214 4.33 18.64 1.60
C PHE A 214 3.13 19.54 1.85
N GLY A 215 2.84 20.40 0.90
CA GLY A 215 1.56 21.06 0.73
C GLY A 215 0.85 20.53 -0.50
N THR A 216 -0.33 21.04 -0.81
CA THR A 216 -1.12 20.62 -1.99
C THR A 216 -0.42 20.95 -3.32
N ASN A 217 0.26 22.10 -3.39
CA ASN A 217 0.89 22.60 -4.61
C ASN A 217 2.36 23.01 -4.43
N ALA A 218 2.96 22.67 -3.28
CA ALA A 218 4.34 23.02 -3.02
C ALA A 218 5.00 21.98 -2.12
N ILE A 219 6.32 21.82 -2.25
CA ILE A 219 7.14 20.99 -1.37
C ILE A 219 8.34 21.79 -0.91
N LYS A 220 8.60 21.75 0.39
CA LYS A 220 9.81 22.31 0.99
C LYS A 220 10.62 21.24 1.70
N ALA A 221 11.91 21.48 1.82
CA ALA A 221 12.87 20.63 2.49
C ALA A 221 13.51 21.39 3.65
N LEU A 222 13.42 20.81 4.84
CA LEU A 222 14.12 21.31 6.02
C LEU A 222 15.41 20.48 6.20
N LYS A 223 16.55 21.16 6.25
CA LYS A 223 17.86 20.57 6.47
C LYS A 223 18.47 21.15 7.72
N GLY A 224 19.33 20.40 8.39
CA GLY A 224 20.03 20.81 9.60
C GLY A 224 20.02 19.70 10.64
N THR A 225 20.86 19.84 11.63
CA THR A 225 21.06 18.85 12.72
C THR A 225 20.63 19.38 14.09
N ALA A 226 20.32 20.64 14.17
CA ALA A 226 19.87 21.31 15.40
C ALA A 226 19.07 22.56 15.06
N ALA A 227 18.24 23.03 15.99
CA ALA A 227 17.38 24.22 15.84
C ALA A 227 18.14 25.46 15.33
N ALA A 228 19.38 25.64 15.76
CA ALA A 228 20.21 26.81 15.40
C ALA A 228 20.66 26.79 13.90
N ASN A 229 20.64 25.64 13.24
CA ASN A 229 21.10 25.49 11.85
C ASN A 229 20.02 24.94 10.90
N PHE A 230 18.77 24.95 11.32
CA PHE A 230 17.67 24.58 10.44
C PHE A 230 17.51 25.57 9.29
N VAL A 231 17.57 25.05 8.06
CA VAL A 231 17.40 25.81 6.82
C VAL A 231 16.24 25.21 6.03
N LEU A 232 15.22 26.03 5.81
CA LEU A 232 14.06 25.67 4.98
C LEU A 232 14.33 26.13 3.53
N SER A 233 14.28 25.20 2.59
CA SER A 233 14.48 25.46 1.17
C SER A 233 13.29 24.97 0.36
N GLY A 234 12.97 25.64 -0.77
CA GLY A 234 11.97 25.17 -1.74
C GLY A 234 12.48 23.99 -2.53
N VAL A 235 11.64 22.98 -2.76
CA VAL A 235 11.89 21.88 -3.68
C VAL A 235 11.10 22.11 -4.96
N THR A 236 9.82 22.43 -4.85
CA THR A 236 8.94 22.81 -5.96
C THR A 236 7.85 23.74 -5.48
N HIS A 237 7.30 24.55 -6.43
CA HIS A 237 6.22 25.49 -6.16
C HIS A 237 4.91 25.15 -6.92
N ASP A 238 4.96 24.15 -7.82
CA ASP A 238 3.84 23.82 -8.70
C ASP A 238 3.32 22.39 -8.49
N LEU A 239 4.00 21.61 -7.67
CA LEU A 239 3.66 20.21 -7.38
C LEU A 239 3.62 19.98 -5.88
N GLY A 240 2.66 19.16 -5.45
CA GLY A 240 2.51 18.80 -4.04
C GLY A 240 1.84 17.46 -3.86
N CYS A 241 1.52 17.15 -2.60
CA CYS A 241 0.88 15.92 -2.20
C CYS A 241 -0.61 16.13 -1.94
N LEU A 242 -1.45 15.30 -2.52
CA LEU A 242 -2.90 15.36 -2.34
C LEU A 242 -3.40 14.60 -1.12
N ALA A 243 -2.72 13.52 -0.74
CA ALA A 243 -3.15 12.64 0.34
C ALA A 243 -2.00 12.37 1.30
N THR A 244 -2.19 12.68 2.57
CA THR A 244 -1.17 12.50 3.64
C THR A 244 -0.59 11.09 3.66
N ASP A 245 -1.47 10.11 3.69
CA ASP A 245 -1.08 8.70 3.86
C ASP A 245 -0.64 8.03 2.55
N SER A 246 -0.44 8.81 1.48
CA SER A 246 0.18 8.35 0.23
C SER A 246 1.70 8.50 0.23
N VAL A 247 2.27 9.23 1.21
CA VAL A 247 3.72 9.46 1.27
C VAL A 247 4.42 8.24 1.84
N MET A 248 5.19 7.55 1.00
CA MET A 248 5.85 6.29 1.36
C MET A 248 7.29 6.20 0.86
N GLU A 249 8.12 5.49 1.60
CA GLU A 249 9.51 5.22 1.22
C GLU A 249 9.63 3.82 0.61
N ILE A 250 10.04 3.75 -0.64
CA ILE A 250 10.28 2.50 -1.37
C ILE A 250 11.41 2.65 -2.39
N GLY A 251 12.22 1.62 -2.54
CA GLY A 251 13.29 1.59 -3.53
C GLY A 251 14.38 2.65 -3.32
N GLY A 252 14.51 3.17 -2.11
CA GLY A 252 15.47 4.23 -1.80
C GLY A 252 15.03 5.61 -2.28
N ASP A 253 13.75 5.80 -2.56
CA ASP A 253 13.13 7.09 -2.87
C ASP A 253 11.85 7.30 -2.04
N LEU A 254 11.34 8.52 -2.03
CA LEU A 254 10.12 8.90 -1.37
C LEU A 254 9.04 9.16 -2.42
N LEU A 255 8.00 8.32 -2.42
CA LEU A 255 6.86 8.46 -3.33
C LEU A 255 5.72 9.21 -2.66
N PHE A 256 4.98 9.96 -3.44
CA PHE A 256 3.76 10.66 -3.01
C PHE A 256 2.73 10.76 -4.13
N LEU A 257 1.46 10.86 -3.77
CA LEU A 257 0.36 11.06 -4.72
C LEU A 257 0.24 12.55 -5.04
N SER A 258 0.46 12.91 -6.30
CA SER A 258 0.26 14.23 -6.86
C SER A 258 -1.01 14.27 -7.73
N GLN A 259 -1.34 15.43 -8.28
CA GLN A 259 -2.53 15.66 -9.13
C GLN A 259 -2.54 14.77 -10.39
N ASP A 260 -1.39 14.39 -10.88
CA ASP A 260 -1.20 13.58 -12.07
C ASP A 260 -0.73 12.14 -11.79
N GLY A 261 -0.84 11.68 -10.56
CA GLY A 261 -0.50 10.33 -10.12
C GLY A 261 0.68 10.25 -9.16
N MET A 262 1.30 9.08 -9.05
CA MET A 262 2.41 8.84 -8.13
C MET A 262 3.72 9.41 -8.68
N ARG A 263 4.40 10.20 -7.85
CA ARG A 263 5.69 10.86 -8.18
C ARG A 263 6.78 10.53 -7.19
N PRO A 264 8.03 10.39 -7.63
CA PRO A 264 9.19 10.27 -6.76
C PRO A 264 9.74 11.65 -6.40
N ILE A 265 10.26 11.79 -5.17
CA ILE A 265 10.88 13.06 -4.75
C ILE A 265 12.18 13.35 -5.50
N SER A 266 12.94 12.32 -5.86
CA SER A 266 14.19 12.46 -6.62
C SER A 266 13.97 13.04 -8.02
N GLY A 267 12.87 12.68 -8.67
CA GLY A 267 12.45 13.29 -9.94
C GLY A 267 12.02 14.74 -9.79
N THR A 268 11.40 15.08 -8.67
CA THR A 268 10.90 16.42 -8.38
C THR A 268 12.02 17.42 -8.03
N SER A 269 13.13 16.95 -7.48
CA SER A 269 14.25 17.81 -7.07
C SER A 269 15.26 18.14 -8.19
N LYS A 270 15.18 17.48 -9.31
CA LYS A 270 16.01 17.77 -10.50
C LYS A 270 15.37 18.85 -11.37
N ILE A 271 15.41 20.09 -10.93
CA ILE A 271 14.92 21.23 -11.70
C ILE A 271 15.96 21.60 -12.76
N GLY A 272 15.63 21.37 -14.00
CA GLY A 272 16.37 21.76 -15.17
C GLY A 272 16.13 20.78 -16.30
N ASP A 273 15.10 20.97 -17.11
CA ASP A 273 14.84 20.31 -18.41
C ASP A 273 14.60 18.79 -18.43
N VAL A 274 14.17 18.16 -17.34
CA VAL A 274 13.80 16.74 -17.38
C VAL A 274 12.31 16.61 -17.10
N GLU A 275 11.61 15.94 -18.00
CA GLU A 275 10.25 15.47 -17.79
C GLU A 275 10.15 14.87 -16.41
N LEU A 276 9.34 15.50 -15.56
CA LEU A 276 8.98 14.99 -14.23
C LEU A 276 8.17 13.71 -14.44
N GLU A 277 8.85 12.58 -14.55
CA GLU A 277 8.20 11.32 -14.84
C GLU A 277 7.33 10.89 -13.68
N THR A 278 6.01 10.96 -13.92
CA THR A 278 5.02 10.29 -13.10
C THR A 278 5.25 8.79 -13.26
N ILE A 279 5.63 8.09 -12.18
CA ILE A 279 5.90 6.65 -12.24
C ILE A 279 4.66 5.82 -12.60
N SER A 280 3.47 6.35 -12.32
CA SER A 280 2.18 5.71 -12.60
C SER A 280 1.60 6.07 -13.98
N LYS A 281 2.37 6.63 -14.91
CA LYS A 281 1.89 7.05 -16.24
C LYS A 281 1.13 5.95 -16.99
N LYS A 282 1.54 4.69 -16.83
CA LYS A 282 0.87 3.54 -17.45
C LYS A 282 -0.56 3.31 -16.95
N ILE A 283 -0.87 3.75 -15.74
CA ILE A 283 -2.21 3.61 -15.12
C ILE A 283 -2.80 4.98 -14.77
N GLN A 284 -2.47 6.00 -15.55
CA GLN A 284 -2.89 7.37 -15.32
C GLN A 284 -4.42 7.51 -15.25
N SER A 285 -5.16 6.81 -16.13
CA SER A 285 -6.62 6.82 -16.12
C SER A 285 -7.19 6.34 -14.77
N VAL A 286 -6.63 5.29 -14.20
CA VAL A 286 -7.06 4.75 -12.90
C VAL A 286 -6.83 5.78 -11.79
N PHE A 287 -5.69 6.45 -11.78
CA PHE A 287 -5.42 7.50 -10.79
C PHE A 287 -6.30 8.74 -10.99
N SER A 288 -6.56 9.14 -12.22
CA SER A 288 -7.44 10.28 -12.50
C SER A 288 -8.85 10.03 -12.00
N ASP A 289 -9.39 8.84 -12.23
CA ASP A 289 -10.71 8.44 -11.76
C ASP A 289 -10.76 8.44 -10.23
N VAL A 290 -9.71 7.91 -9.59
CA VAL A 290 -9.57 7.86 -8.13
C VAL A 290 -9.47 9.26 -7.52
N VAL A 291 -8.62 10.12 -8.05
CA VAL A 291 -8.42 11.49 -7.53
C VAL A 291 -9.70 12.32 -7.66
N LEU A 292 -10.50 12.09 -8.70
CA LEU A 292 -11.75 12.82 -8.92
C LEU A 292 -12.94 12.28 -8.11
N ALA A 293 -12.94 10.99 -7.77
CA ALA A 293 -14.12 10.30 -7.23
C ALA A 293 -14.03 9.96 -5.75
N ILE A 294 -12.83 9.98 -5.13
CA ILE A 294 -12.59 9.37 -3.81
C ILE A 294 -12.26 10.42 -2.75
N ASP A 295 -12.73 10.16 -1.52
CA ASP A 295 -12.25 10.87 -0.33
C ASP A 295 -10.79 10.52 -0.05
N LEU A 296 -9.89 11.42 -0.43
CA LEU A 296 -8.46 11.27 -0.25
C LEU A 296 -8.04 11.20 1.24
N ASN A 297 -8.88 11.64 2.17
CA ASN A 297 -8.64 11.51 3.60
C ASN A 297 -8.81 10.06 4.08
N GLY A 298 -9.64 9.28 3.39
CA GLY A 298 -9.84 7.86 3.66
C GLY A 298 -8.72 6.97 3.09
N LEU A 299 -7.86 7.49 2.20
CA LEU A 299 -6.77 6.76 1.61
C LEU A 299 -5.77 6.28 2.68
N SER A 300 -5.31 5.05 2.57
CA SER A 300 -4.20 4.53 3.37
C SER A 300 -3.21 3.77 2.50
N SER A 301 -1.96 3.66 2.93
CA SER A 301 -0.95 2.94 2.18
C SER A 301 -0.02 2.15 3.09
N VAL A 302 0.59 1.12 2.52
CA VAL A 302 1.59 0.30 3.21
C VAL A 302 2.67 -0.15 2.25
N VAL A 303 3.90 -0.22 2.73
CA VAL A 303 5.04 -0.78 1.99
C VAL A 303 5.35 -2.17 2.52
N ILE A 304 5.48 -3.13 1.60
CA ILE A 304 5.90 -4.50 1.85
C ILE A 304 7.35 -4.62 1.38
N ARG A 305 8.28 -4.46 2.30
CA ARG A 305 9.72 -4.34 1.97
C ARG A 305 10.29 -5.64 1.43
N ASN A 306 9.89 -6.78 1.96
CA ASN A 306 10.31 -8.10 1.51
C ASN A 306 9.99 -8.38 0.03
N LYS A 307 9.01 -7.68 -0.53
CA LYS A 307 8.58 -7.80 -1.93
C LYS A 307 8.96 -6.58 -2.78
N SER A 308 9.56 -5.55 -2.19
CA SER A 308 9.77 -4.25 -2.84
C SER A 308 8.49 -3.72 -3.49
N GLN A 309 7.40 -3.78 -2.73
CA GLN A 309 6.04 -3.50 -3.17
C GLN A 309 5.38 -2.50 -2.24
N PHE A 310 4.45 -1.72 -2.78
CA PHE A 310 3.52 -0.94 -1.98
C PHE A 310 2.08 -1.24 -2.36
N ARG A 311 1.18 -1.01 -1.43
CA ARG A 311 -0.27 -1.05 -1.64
C ARG A 311 -0.88 0.26 -1.20
N ILE A 312 -1.76 0.79 -2.02
CA ILE A 312 -2.59 1.95 -1.71
C ILE A 312 -4.02 1.44 -1.65
N PHE A 313 -4.69 1.68 -0.53
CA PHE A 313 -6.09 1.37 -0.33
C PHE A 313 -6.88 2.66 -0.45
N PHE A 314 -7.89 2.65 -1.27
CA PHE A 314 -8.83 3.76 -1.37
C PHE A 314 -9.78 3.75 -0.16
N ALA A 315 -10.69 4.70 -0.08
CA ALA A 315 -11.61 4.75 1.04
C ALA A 315 -12.27 3.38 1.30
N ALA A 316 -12.50 3.06 2.57
CA ALA A 316 -12.96 1.73 2.99
C ALA A 316 -14.21 1.23 2.26
N SER A 317 -15.11 2.14 1.85
CA SER A 317 -16.34 1.82 1.11
C SER A 317 -16.11 1.25 -0.29
N GLU A 318 -14.94 1.48 -0.89
CA GLU A 318 -14.68 1.10 -2.28
C GLU A 318 -14.08 -0.31 -2.41
N SER A 319 -13.49 -0.86 -1.35
CA SER A 319 -12.77 -2.15 -1.35
C SER A 319 -11.79 -2.29 -2.54
N GLN A 320 -11.24 -1.17 -2.98
CA GLN A 320 -10.37 -1.05 -4.14
C GLN A 320 -9.03 -0.45 -3.74
N GLY A 321 -8.03 -0.69 -4.59
CA GLY A 321 -6.71 -0.15 -4.37
C GLY A 321 -5.78 -0.39 -5.55
N ILE A 322 -4.52 -0.03 -5.34
CA ILE A 322 -3.44 -0.22 -6.31
C ILE A 322 -2.29 -0.96 -5.64
N ILE A 323 -1.74 -1.89 -6.38
CA ILE A 323 -0.50 -2.58 -6.06
C ILE A 323 0.58 -2.01 -6.99
N GLY A 324 1.68 -1.52 -6.43
CA GLY A 324 2.85 -1.11 -7.19
C GLY A 324 4.08 -1.88 -6.72
N GLY A 325 4.84 -2.43 -7.64
CA GLY A 325 6.05 -3.18 -7.33
C GLY A 325 7.24 -2.70 -8.16
N ILE A 326 8.42 -2.68 -7.55
CA ILE A 326 9.67 -2.38 -8.26
C ILE A 326 10.13 -3.65 -8.96
N ARG A 327 10.46 -3.51 -10.24
CA ARG A 327 10.98 -4.60 -11.04
C ARG A 327 12.16 -4.16 -11.88
N GLN A 328 13.13 -5.05 -12.02
CA GLN A 328 14.23 -4.85 -12.95
C GLN A 328 13.78 -5.24 -14.36
N ASN A 329 13.74 -4.26 -15.25
CA ASN A 329 13.49 -4.40 -16.68
C ASN A 329 14.81 -4.30 -17.47
N GLN A 330 14.75 -4.50 -18.79
CA GLN A 330 15.92 -4.35 -19.65
C GLN A 330 16.50 -2.94 -19.63
N ASP A 331 15.64 -1.94 -19.40
CA ASP A 331 15.99 -0.52 -19.39
C ASP A 331 16.32 0.02 -17.97
N GLY A 332 16.40 -0.86 -16.96
CA GLY A 332 16.68 -0.50 -15.57
C GLY A 332 15.57 -0.89 -14.59
N LEU A 333 15.54 -0.23 -13.44
CA LEU A 333 14.47 -0.40 -12.43
C LEU A 333 13.24 0.40 -12.86
N GLY A 334 12.09 -0.26 -12.90
CA GLY A 334 10.81 0.35 -13.21
C GLY A 334 9.72 -0.10 -12.25
N PHE A 335 8.58 0.60 -12.28
CA PHE A 335 7.39 0.21 -11.52
C PHE A 335 6.43 -0.56 -12.42
N GLU A 336 5.87 -1.63 -11.88
CA GLU A 336 4.75 -2.37 -12.46
C GLU A 336 3.55 -2.28 -11.51
N PHE A 337 2.37 -2.10 -12.07
CA PHE A 337 1.15 -1.85 -11.32
C PHE A 337 0.10 -2.93 -11.59
N GLY A 338 -0.77 -3.14 -10.60
CA GLY A 338 -1.98 -3.92 -10.68
C GLY A 338 -3.07 -3.28 -9.84
N GLN A 339 -4.31 -3.66 -10.07
CA GLN A 339 -5.44 -3.25 -9.25
C GLN A 339 -5.63 -4.22 -8.09
N LEU A 340 -6.07 -3.70 -6.96
CA LEU A 340 -6.49 -4.45 -5.78
C LEU A 340 -8.02 -4.37 -5.69
N LEU A 341 -8.65 -5.52 -5.43
CA LEU A 341 -10.11 -5.60 -5.26
C LEU A 341 -10.45 -6.55 -4.10
N GLY A 342 -11.48 -6.20 -3.33
CA GLY A 342 -11.99 -7.03 -2.24
C GLY A 342 -11.27 -6.86 -0.90
N LEU A 343 -10.31 -5.93 -0.80
CA LEU A 343 -9.64 -5.61 0.44
C LEU A 343 -10.06 -4.23 0.93
N GLU A 344 -10.77 -4.19 2.05
CA GLU A 344 -11.21 -2.96 2.72
C GLU A 344 -10.24 -2.60 3.85
N ALA A 345 -9.58 -1.46 3.74
CA ALA A 345 -8.68 -0.99 4.77
C ALA A 345 -8.96 0.48 5.13
N THR A 346 -9.34 0.74 6.38
CA THR A 346 -9.49 2.11 6.92
C THR A 346 -8.14 2.73 7.26
N CYS A 347 -7.20 1.88 7.67
CA CYS A 347 -5.83 2.24 7.99
C CYS A 347 -4.92 1.04 7.78
N ALA A 348 -3.65 1.26 7.49
CA ALA A 348 -2.67 0.21 7.30
C ALA A 348 -1.32 0.62 7.88
N ALA A 349 -0.56 -0.36 8.34
CA ALA A 349 0.80 -0.17 8.82
C ALA A 349 1.67 -1.38 8.50
N GLY A 350 2.95 -1.13 8.26
CA GLY A 350 3.96 -2.15 8.08
C GLY A 350 5.20 -1.86 8.93
N GLY A 351 5.79 -2.89 9.49
CA GLY A 351 7.01 -2.75 10.31
C GLY A 351 7.62 -4.09 10.65
N TYR A 352 8.74 -4.05 11.35
CA TYR A 352 9.44 -5.24 11.79
C TYR A 352 9.25 -5.48 13.29
N ILE A 353 8.94 -6.71 13.66
CA ILE A 353 9.00 -7.19 15.03
C ILE A 353 10.03 -8.33 15.04
N GLY A 354 11.17 -8.11 15.68
CA GLY A 354 12.33 -8.98 15.52
C GLY A 354 12.84 -8.98 14.08
N GLN A 355 12.89 -10.16 13.46
CA GLN A 355 13.36 -10.35 12.08
C GLN A 355 12.21 -10.42 11.06
N TYR A 356 10.97 -10.40 11.51
CA TYR A 356 9.80 -10.63 10.67
C TYR A 356 9.10 -9.33 10.34
N GLU A 357 8.74 -9.19 9.07
CA GLU A 357 7.89 -8.10 8.62
C GLU A 357 6.42 -8.41 8.93
N PHE A 358 5.75 -7.44 9.52
CA PHE A 358 4.31 -7.49 9.82
C PHE A 358 3.61 -6.41 9.02
N ILE A 359 2.63 -6.82 8.24
CA ILE A 359 1.75 -5.94 7.50
C ILE A 359 0.36 -6.13 8.07
N ILE A 360 -0.22 -5.06 8.58
CA ILE A 360 -1.54 -5.09 9.20
C ILE A 360 -2.43 -4.01 8.62
N HIS A 361 -3.73 -4.25 8.64
CA HIS A 361 -4.72 -3.22 8.33
C HIS A 361 -5.92 -3.31 9.26
N GLY A 362 -6.53 -2.17 9.50
CA GLY A 362 -7.80 -2.06 10.20
C GLY A 362 -8.95 -1.96 9.20
N SER A 363 -10.14 -2.43 9.60
CA SER A 363 -11.33 -2.45 8.77
C SER A 363 -12.49 -1.67 9.41
N SER A 364 -13.52 -1.37 8.64
CA SER A 364 -14.76 -0.70 9.10
C SER A 364 -15.52 -1.51 10.13
N ASN A 365 -15.40 -2.84 10.12
CA ASN A 365 -16.00 -3.75 11.10
C ASN A 365 -15.31 -3.79 12.46
N GLY A 366 -14.20 -3.04 12.61
CA GLY A 366 -13.42 -2.96 13.85
C GLY A 366 -12.42 -4.10 14.06
N LYS A 367 -12.20 -4.95 13.06
CA LYS A 367 -11.18 -6.00 13.10
C LYS A 367 -9.82 -5.45 12.62
N VAL A 368 -8.76 -6.05 13.12
CA VAL A 368 -7.40 -5.87 12.62
C VAL A 368 -6.92 -7.16 11.99
N TYR A 369 -6.56 -7.07 10.74
CA TYR A 369 -6.12 -8.20 9.92
C TYR A 369 -4.62 -8.17 9.70
N ARG A 370 -4.03 -9.35 9.59
CA ARG A 370 -2.65 -9.54 9.17
C ARG A 370 -2.63 -9.91 7.69
N GLN A 371 -2.02 -9.08 6.88
CA GLN A 371 -1.82 -9.33 5.45
C GLN A 371 -0.67 -10.31 5.20
N GLU A 372 -0.56 -10.78 3.98
CA GLU A 372 0.45 -11.74 3.53
C GLU A 372 0.32 -13.10 4.23
N LYS A 373 -0.90 -13.50 4.52
CA LYS A 373 -1.27 -14.74 5.19
C LYS A 373 -2.32 -15.53 4.43
N GLY A 374 -1.99 -16.78 4.14
CA GLY A 374 -2.92 -17.70 3.48
C GLY A 374 -3.25 -17.30 2.04
N ASN A 375 -4.31 -17.91 1.53
CA ASN A 375 -4.76 -17.79 0.14
C ASN A 375 -6.22 -17.29 0.03
N SER A 376 -6.78 -16.74 1.10
CA SER A 376 -8.13 -16.20 1.17
C SER A 376 -8.18 -14.86 1.89
N PHE A 377 -9.24 -14.11 1.72
CA PHE A 377 -9.53 -12.88 2.45
C PHE A 377 -10.43 -13.20 3.66
N ASP A 378 -9.80 -13.61 4.80
CA ASP A 378 -10.51 -14.05 6.02
C ASP A 378 -11.54 -15.17 5.75
N GLY A 379 -11.20 -16.11 4.85
CA GLY A 379 -12.06 -17.21 4.43
C GLY A 379 -12.80 -17.00 3.10
N GLU A 380 -12.88 -15.77 2.61
CA GLU A 380 -13.48 -15.46 1.31
C GLU A 380 -12.46 -15.68 0.17
N GLU A 381 -12.94 -16.11 -0.97
CA GLU A 381 -12.11 -16.37 -2.15
C GLU A 381 -11.49 -15.08 -2.72
N ILE A 382 -10.25 -15.16 -3.19
CA ILE A 382 -9.60 -14.03 -3.86
C ILE A 382 -9.89 -14.08 -5.35
N PHE A 383 -10.86 -13.29 -5.79
CA PHE A 383 -11.12 -13.09 -7.21
C PHE A 383 -9.93 -12.41 -7.89
N SER A 384 -9.33 -13.07 -8.86
CA SER A 384 -8.15 -12.55 -9.56
C SER A 384 -8.29 -12.68 -11.07
N VAL A 385 -7.89 -11.64 -11.78
CA VAL A 385 -7.98 -11.57 -13.25
C VAL A 385 -6.66 -11.10 -13.84
N TYR A 386 -6.20 -11.79 -14.86
CA TYR A 386 -5.12 -11.33 -15.72
C TYR A 386 -5.54 -11.48 -17.19
N GLN A 387 -5.57 -10.38 -17.93
CA GLN A 387 -5.93 -10.38 -19.35
C GLN A 387 -4.81 -9.76 -20.18
N THR A 388 -4.34 -10.53 -21.17
CA THR A 388 -3.36 -10.05 -22.14
C THR A 388 -3.97 -9.05 -23.10
N PRO A 389 -3.21 -8.18 -23.74
CA PRO A 389 -3.72 -7.37 -24.84
C PRO A 389 -4.09 -8.24 -26.04
N TYR A 390 -4.80 -7.66 -26.99
CA TYR A 390 -5.16 -8.31 -28.25
C TYR A 390 -3.95 -8.37 -29.17
N MET A 391 -3.45 -9.56 -29.45
CA MET A 391 -2.24 -9.80 -30.22
C MET A 391 -2.57 -10.32 -31.61
N TYR A 392 -2.02 -9.71 -32.65
CA TYR A 392 -2.24 -10.12 -34.04
C TYR A 392 -1.41 -11.33 -34.45
N MET A 393 -0.39 -11.72 -33.71
CA MET A 393 0.46 -12.86 -34.02
C MET A 393 1.01 -12.83 -35.47
N GLU A 394 1.73 -11.76 -35.83
CA GLU A 394 2.38 -11.40 -37.10
C GLU A 394 1.53 -10.50 -38.01
N ASN A 395 0.65 -11.05 -38.85
CA ASN A 395 -0.08 -10.25 -39.83
C ASN A 395 -1.50 -9.91 -39.33
N PRO A 396 -1.82 -8.62 -39.12
CA PRO A 396 -3.13 -8.20 -38.63
C PRO A 396 -4.27 -8.39 -39.64
N GLU A 397 -3.97 -8.52 -40.93
CA GLU A 397 -4.98 -8.67 -41.98
C GLU A 397 -5.47 -10.13 -42.11
N GLN A 398 -4.63 -11.07 -41.72
CA GLN A 398 -4.94 -12.51 -41.90
C GLN A 398 -5.69 -13.07 -40.69
N ARG A 399 -6.79 -13.76 -40.97
CA ARG A 399 -7.50 -14.59 -40.00
C ARG A 399 -6.72 -15.85 -39.71
N LYS A 400 -6.52 -16.17 -38.43
CA LYS A 400 -5.74 -17.33 -37.97
C LYS A 400 -6.62 -18.25 -37.16
N ILE A 401 -6.35 -19.56 -37.27
CA ILE A 401 -6.98 -20.56 -36.43
C ILE A 401 -6.01 -20.92 -35.32
N PHE A 402 -6.51 -20.84 -34.07
CA PHE A 402 -5.73 -21.16 -32.90
C PHE A 402 -6.10 -22.52 -32.36
N HIS A 403 -5.11 -23.40 -32.17
CA HIS A 403 -5.32 -24.78 -31.77
C HIS A 403 -4.91 -25.08 -30.34
N LYS A 404 -3.91 -24.36 -29.84
CA LYS A 404 -3.32 -24.65 -28.53
C LYS A 404 -2.68 -23.47 -27.90
N VAL A 405 -2.87 -23.34 -26.58
CA VAL A 405 -2.15 -22.42 -25.72
C VAL A 405 -1.34 -23.21 -24.70
N ASN A 406 -0.07 -22.89 -24.59
CA ASN A 406 0.79 -23.40 -23.53
C ASN A 406 0.99 -22.28 -22.50
N THR A 407 0.40 -22.45 -21.34
CA THR A 407 0.56 -21.50 -20.22
C THR A 407 1.63 -22.02 -19.27
N TYR A 408 2.64 -21.20 -18.99
CA TYR A 408 3.70 -21.53 -18.06
C TYR A 408 3.30 -21.04 -16.67
N LEU A 409 2.99 -21.97 -15.78
CA LEU A 409 2.50 -21.72 -14.42
C LEU A 409 3.38 -22.44 -13.41
N ARG A 410 3.63 -21.78 -12.28
CA ARG A 410 4.12 -22.43 -11.08
C ARG A 410 2.94 -22.56 -10.11
N SER A 411 2.47 -23.80 -9.94
CA SER A 411 1.39 -24.07 -8.99
C SER A 411 1.92 -23.99 -7.56
N GLU A 412 1.22 -23.26 -6.70
CA GLU A 412 1.48 -23.17 -5.25
C GLU A 412 0.33 -23.82 -4.46
N GLY A 413 -0.48 -24.66 -5.09
CA GLY A 413 -1.61 -25.36 -4.50
C GLY A 413 -2.52 -25.96 -5.57
N ASP A 414 -3.60 -26.58 -5.14
CA ASP A 414 -4.67 -27.04 -6.03
C ASP A 414 -5.53 -25.83 -6.39
N ASN A 415 -5.43 -25.39 -7.64
CA ASN A 415 -6.17 -24.23 -8.12
C ASN A 415 -6.92 -24.58 -9.41
N GLU A 416 -8.07 -23.97 -9.57
CA GLU A 416 -8.82 -23.93 -10.81
C GLU A 416 -8.63 -22.58 -11.49
N ILE A 417 -8.18 -22.58 -12.72
CA ILE A 417 -7.97 -21.37 -13.52
C ILE A 417 -8.90 -21.47 -14.73
N ILE A 418 -9.76 -20.50 -14.89
CA ILE A 418 -10.64 -20.37 -16.06
C ILE A 418 -9.89 -19.56 -17.11
N LEU A 419 -9.63 -20.19 -18.26
CA LEU A 419 -9.08 -19.53 -19.43
C LEU A 419 -10.20 -19.17 -20.41
N SER A 420 -10.39 -17.87 -20.62
CA SER A 420 -11.25 -17.37 -21.71
C SER A 420 -10.37 -16.92 -22.88
N VAL A 421 -10.71 -17.34 -24.07
CA VAL A 421 -10.05 -16.92 -25.31
C VAL A 421 -10.96 -15.98 -26.05
N VAL A 422 -10.50 -14.75 -26.25
CA VAL A 422 -11.30 -13.67 -26.82
C VAL A 422 -10.69 -13.24 -28.15
N TYR A 423 -11.49 -13.27 -29.20
CA TYR A 423 -11.08 -12.89 -30.55
C TYR A 423 -11.60 -11.53 -30.95
N ASP A 424 -10.83 -10.85 -31.80
CA ASP A 424 -11.20 -9.65 -32.55
C ASP A 424 -11.92 -8.57 -31.71
N TYR A 425 -11.38 -8.27 -30.50
CA TYR A 425 -11.91 -7.24 -29.59
C TYR A 425 -13.36 -7.46 -29.13
N GLU A 426 -13.75 -8.73 -28.97
CA GLU A 426 -15.13 -9.12 -28.62
C GLU A 426 -16.16 -8.75 -29.68
N ASP A 427 -15.77 -8.73 -30.97
CA ASP A 427 -16.70 -8.47 -32.06
C ASP A 427 -17.86 -9.47 -32.01
N ILE A 428 -19.07 -8.96 -31.92
CA ILE A 428 -20.30 -9.75 -31.85
C ILE A 428 -20.48 -10.74 -33.01
N ASN A 429 -19.84 -10.48 -34.16
CA ASN A 429 -19.86 -11.33 -35.35
C ASN A 429 -18.80 -12.45 -35.32
N VAL A 430 -17.94 -12.46 -34.31
CA VAL A 430 -16.90 -13.47 -34.16
C VAL A 430 -17.24 -14.37 -32.96
N MET A 431 -17.41 -15.65 -33.24
CA MET A 431 -17.73 -16.62 -32.18
C MET A 431 -16.52 -16.84 -31.27
N ASN A 432 -16.66 -16.47 -30.01
CA ASN A 432 -15.71 -16.85 -28.97
C ASN A 432 -16.03 -18.27 -28.46
N PRO A 433 -15.02 -19.11 -28.16
CA PRO A 433 -15.25 -20.43 -27.60
C PRO A 433 -15.76 -20.31 -26.16
N THR A 434 -16.31 -21.41 -25.65
CA THR A 434 -16.61 -21.56 -24.21
C THR A 434 -15.31 -21.50 -23.41
N ASN A 435 -15.40 -21.10 -22.16
CA ASN A 435 -14.26 -21.05 -21.26
C ASN A 435 -13.64 -22.45 -21.07
N TYR A 436 -12.34 -22.47 -20.89
CA TYR A 436 -11.57 -23.69 -20.62
C TYR A 436 -11.13 -23.70 -19.16
N THR A 437 -11.37 -24.80 -18.48
CA THR A 437 -10.90 -25.01 -17.11
C THR A 437 -9.52 -25.65 -17.13
N MET A 438 -8.57 -25.02 -16.49
CA MET A 438 -7.24 -25.57 -16.25
C MET A 438 -7.11 -25.88 -14.75
N THR A 439 -6.91 -27.14 -14.41
CA THR A 439 -6.68 -27.56 -13.03
C THR A 439 -5.19 -27.70 -12.79
N THR A 440 -4.66 -26.96 -11.84
CA THR A 440 -3.29 -27.15 -11.37
C THR A 440 -3.33 -27.95 -10.07
N LYS A 441 -2.50 -28.98 -10.00
CA LYS A 441 -2.32 -29.70 -8.73
C LYS A 441 -1.15 -29.10 -7.98
N GLY A 442 -1.30 -28.96 -6.66
CA GLY A 442 -0.24 -28.50 -5.78
C GLY A 442 1.01 -29.38 -5.86
N ALA A 443 2.10 -28.86 -5.34
CA ALA A 443 3.29 -29.65 -5.12
C ALA A 443 2.97 -30.84 -4.21
N ALA A 444 3.74 -31.91 -4.34
CA ALA A 444 3.62 -33.11 -3.53
C ALA A 444 3.47 -32.81 -2.04
N ALA A 445 2.71 -33.61 -1.37
CA ALA A 445 2.59 -33.61 0.08
C ALA A 445 3.96 -33.65 0.75
N TYR A 446 4.21 -32.74 1.68
CA TYR A 446 5.40 -32.77 2.51
C TYR A 446 5.31 -33.93 3.51
N PHE A 447 6.43 -34.56 3.81
CA PHE A 447 6.54 -35.57 4.85
C PHE A 447 6.08 -34.98 6.19
N ASN A 448 5.13 -35.62 6.87
CA ASN A 448 4.40 -35.20 8.06
C ASN A 448 3.23 -34.21 7.90
N GLU A 449 2.90 -33.75 6.71
CA GLU A 449 1.73 -32.87 6.51
C GLU A 449 0.55 -33.57 5.82
N ALA A 450 0.81 -34.68 5.15
CA ALA A 450 -0.23 -35.46 4.50
C ALA A 450 -0.57 -36.73 5.32
N ALA A 451 -1.86 -36.95 5.58
CA ALA A 451 -2.33 -38.23 6.09
C ALA A 451 -2.06 -39.33 5.05
N TYR A 452 -1.63 -40.49 5.49
CA TYR A 452 -1.26 -41.65 4.63
C TYR A 452 -2.40 -42.13 3.73
N ASP A 453 -3.62 -41.67 3.96
CA ASP A 453 -4.84 -42.01 3.24
C ASP A 453 -5.51 -40.81 2.55
N SER A 454 -4.75 -39.75 2.32
CA SER A 454 -5.25 -38.56 1.63
C SER A 454 -5.03 -38.69 0.11
N THR A 455 -5.77 -37.91 -0.66
CA THR A 455 -5.57 -37.74 -2.10
C THR A 455 -4.23 -37.08 -2.46
N ALA A 456 -3.40 -36.83 -1.46
CA ALA A 456 -2.07 -36.24 -1.61
C ALA A 456 -1.10 -37.25 -2.22
N ILE A 457 -0.57 -36.93 -3.38
CA ILE A 457 0.32 -37.77 -4.14
C ILE A 457 1.78 -37.38 -3.85
N TYR A 458 2.61 -38.34 -3.44
CA TYR A 458 4.06 -38.20 -3.48
C TYR A 458 4.52 -38.11 -4.95
N SER A 459 4.44 -36.96 -5.55
CA SER A 459 4.95 -36.74 -6.89
C SER A 459 5.97 -35.61 -6.89
N GLY A 460 6.87 -35.60 -7.85
CA GLY A 460 7.77 -34.50 -8.06
C GLY A 460 7.01 -33.21 -8.40
N ASN A 461 7.71 -32.12 -8.61
CA ASN A 461 7.12 -30.83 -8.97
C ASN A 461 6.13 -30.99 -10.14
N PRO A 462 4.94 -30.39 -10.05
CA PRO A 462 3.98 -30.42 -11.15
C PRO A 462 4.59 -29.81 -12.39
N SER A 463 4.15 -30.28 -13.57
CA SER A 463 4.62 -29.72 -14.83
C SER A 463 4.33 -28.21 -14.86
N PRO A 464 5.34 -27.36 -15.10
CA PRO A 464 5.14 -25.93 -15.20
C PRO A 464 4.40 -25.53 -16.48
N ILE A 465 4.07 -26.48 -17.36
CA ILE A 465 3.44 -26.22 -18.64
C ILE A 465 2.03 -26.82 -18.62
N GLN A 466 1.04 -25.95 -18.65
CA GLN A 466 -0.35 -26.34 -18.88
C GLN A 466 -0.69 -26.12 -20.36
N ALA A 467 -0.95 -27.23 -21.04
CA ALA A 467 -1.27 -27.24 -22.46
C ALA A 467 -2.79 -27.34 -22.62
N THR A 468 -3.43 -26.30 -23.11
CA THR A 468 -4.86 -26.25 -23.35
C THR A 468 -5.14 -26.22 -24.83
N ASN A 469 -5.91 -27.23 -25.34
CA ASN A 469 -6.40 -27.21 -26.71
C ASN A 469 -7.55 -26.19 -26.78
N ILE A 470 -7.43 -25.25 -27.67
CA ILE A 470 -8.41 -24.18 -27.89
C ILE A 470 -9.00 -24.26 -29.27
N SER A 471 -10.17 -23.69 -29.47
CA SER A 471 -10.85 -23.61 -30.75
C SER A 471 -11.15 -22.16 -31.12
N GLY A 472 -11.43 -21.92 -32.37
CA GLY A 472 -11.82 -20.60 -32.86
C GLY A 472 -10.79 -19.98 -33.81
N SER A 473 -11.15 -18.88 -34.38
CA SER A 473 -10.34 -18.11 -35.33
C SER A 473 -10.61 -16.62 -35.23
N GLY A 474 -9.56 -15.86 -35.39
CA GLY A 474 -9.63 -14.39 -35.37
C GLY A 474 -8.42 -13.78 -36.06
N LYS A 475 -8.47 -12.50 -36.28
CA LYS A 475 -7.32 -11.69 -36.70
C LYS A 475 -6.43 -11.40 -35.49
N SER A 476 -7.05 -11.13 -34.33
CA SER A 476 -6.38 -10.91 -33.06
C SER A 476 -6.92 -11.87 -31.98
N VAL A 477 -6.13 -12.10 -30.95
CA VAL A 477 -6.49 -12.93 -29.79
C VAL A 477 -6.02 -12.33 -28.49
N SER A 478 -6.86 -12.39 -27.47
CA SER A 478 -6.56 -12.05 -26.09
C SER A 478 -6.85 -13.26 -25.20
N PHE A 479 -6.06 -13.46 -24.18
CA PHE A 479 -6.20 -14.52 -23.18
C PHE A 479 -6.52 -13.92 -21.83
N LYS A 480 -7.65 -14.31 -21.28
CA LYS A 480 -8.10 -13.87 -19.96
C LYS A 480 -8.06 -15.07 -19.00
N TYR A 481 -7.30 -14.94 -17.94
CA TYR A 481 -7.15 -15.92 -16.88
C TYR A 481 -7.90 -15.41 -15.65
N VAL A 482 -8.85 -16.20 -15.17
CA VAL A 482 -9.64 -15.88 -13.98
C VAL A 482 -9.48 -17.00 -12.97
N THR A 483 -9.27 -16.66 -11.72
CA THR A 483 -9.23 -17.60 -10.60
C THR A 483 -9.98 -17.04 -9.40
N ASN A 484 -10.74 -17.90 -8.73
CA ASN A 484 -11.54 -17.60 -7.56
C ASN A 484 -11.10 -18.42 -6.33
N SER A 485 -9.99 -19.15 -6.40
CA SER A 485 -9.55 -20.06 -5.34
C SER A 485 -8.46 -19.50 -4.46
#